data_4dd6af65fff889fefa6f606706f9f5d3
#
_entry.id   4dd6af65fff889fefa6f606706f9f5d3
#
_cell.length_a   1.000
_cell.length_b   1.000
_cell.length_c   1.000
_cell.angle_alpha   90.00
_cell.angle_beta   90.00
_cell.angle_gamma   90.00
#
_symmetry.space_group_name_H-M   'P 1'
#
loop_
_entity.id
_entity.type
_entity.pdbx_description
1 polymer ?
#
loop_
_entity_poly.entity_id
_entity_poly.type
_entity_poly.pdbx_seq_one_letter_code
_entity_poly.pdbx_strand_id
1 'polypeptide(L)'
;DKDIKPYAEEVITKIKKSKCLLEINLEGQEGITLRTLEALFFNKKLITNNIKIKEYDFYNENNIYVINDKNISNETLIEIKTFLKLKKQKINDEILKKYTFEFWLKKVLNN
;
A
#
# COMPACT_ATOMS: atom_id res chain seq x y z
N ASP A 1 6.89 -7.57 21.62
CA ASP A 1 6.49 -6.78 22.75
C ASP A 1 5.06 -7.13 23.15
N LYS A 2 4.88 -7.42 24.43
CA LYS A 2 3.57 -7.83 24.96
C LYS A 2 2.48 -6.80 24.71
N ASP A 3 2.85 -5.51 24.72
CA ASP A 3 1.89 -4.42 24.66
C ASP A 3 1.49 -4.01 23.25
N ILE A 4 2.19 -4.54 22.23
CA ILE A 4 1.92 -4.15 20.86
C ILE A 4 0.69 -4.84 20.29
N LYS A 5 0.38 -6.05 20.75
CA LYS A 5 -0.69 -6.85 20.13
C LYS A 5 -2.07 -6.20 20.17
N PRO A 6 -2.58 -5.71 21.30
CA PRO A 6 -3.90 -5.06 21.31
C PRO A 6 -3.94 -3.82 20.43
N TYR A 7 -2.85 -3.07 20.41
CA TYR A 7 -2.77 -1.87 19.57
C TYR A 7 -2.70 -2.24 18.09
N ALA A 8 -1.97 -3.31 17.76
CA ALA A 8 -1.92 -3.80 16.39
C ALA A 8 -3.30 -4.23 15.91
N GLU A 9 -4.08 -4.90 16.74
CA GLU A 9 -5.44 -5.31 16.41
C GLU A 9 -6.33 -4.09 16.11
N GLU A 10 -6.20 -3.03 16.91
CA GLU A 10 -6.92 -1.78 16.67
C GLU A 10 -6.55 -1.19 15.31
N VAL A 11 -5.26 -1.14 14.99
CA VAL A 11 -4.79 -0.59 13.72
C VAL A 11 -5.27 -1.43 12.54
N ILE A 12 -5.23 -2.76 12.65
CA ILE A 12 -5.74 -3.65 11.61
C ILE A 12 -7.22 -3.38 11.35
N THR A 13 -8.01 -3.19 12.41
CA THR A 13 -9.42 -2.86 12.26
C THR A 13 -9.60 -1.55 11.48
N LYS A 14 -8.78 -0.55 11.78
CA LYS A 14 -8.83 0.73 11.06
C LYS A 14 -8.44 0.58 9.59
N ILE A 15 -7.44 -0.26 9.30
CA ILE A 15 -7.05 -0.55 7.92
C ILE A 15 -8.23 -1.13 7.15
N LYS A 16 -8.91 -2.11 7.75
CA LYS A 16 -10.08 -2.75 7.11
C LYS A 16 -11.20 -1.76 6.88
N LYS A 17 -11.52 -0.93 7.87
CA LYS A 17 -12.58 0.07 7.75
C LYS A 17 -12.26 1.11 6.68
N SER A 18 -11.01 1.45 6.50
CA SER A 18 -10.58 2.42 5.51
C SER A 18 -10.52 1.85 4.10
N LYS A 19 -10.72 0.53 3.96
CA LYS A 19 -10.60 -0.19 2.69
C LYS A 19 -9.22 0.01 2.06
N CYS A 20 -8.22 0.20 2.90
CA CYS A 20 -6.84 0.30 2.47
C CYS A 20 -6.34 -1.08 2.06
N LEU A 21 -5.65 -1.16 0.94
CA LEU A 21 -5.08 -2.43 0.49
C LEU A 21 -3.77 -2.69 1.22
N LEU A 22 -3.52 -3.96 1.51
CA LEU A 22 -2.32 -4.37 2.24
C LEU A 22 -1.61 -5.42 1.42
N GLU A 23 -0.31 -5.21 1.19
CA GLU A 23 0.50 -6.15 0.44
C GLU A 23 1.86 -6.33 1.10
N ILE A 24 2.04 -7.49 1.71
CA ILE A 24 3.32 -7.86 2.32
C ILE A 24 3.89 -9.01 1.50
N ASN A 25 4.94 -8.72 0.74
CA ASN A 25 5.56 -9.69 -0.15
C ASN A 25 6.74 -10.39 0.52
N LEU A 26 7.02 -11.59 0.05
CA LEU A 26 8.22 -12.32 0.45
C LEU A 26 9.44 -11.66 -0.18
N GLU A 27 10.60 -11.96 0.37
CA GLU A 27 11.86 -11.40 -0.13
C GLU A 27 12.07 -11.74 -1.61
N GLY A 28 12.67 -10.79 -2.33
CA GLY A 28 13.01 -10.97 -3.73
C GLY A 28 11.98 -10.46 -4.69
N GLN A 29 10.79 -10.11 -4.23
CA GLN A 29 9.77 -9.56 -5.12
C GLN A 29 9.94 -8.04 -5.21
N GLU A 30 10.31 -7.56 -6.39
CA GLU A 30 10.64 -6.14 -6.58
C GLU A 30 9.76 -5.40 -7.58
N GLY A 31 9.05 -6.11 -8.45
CA GLY A 31 8.26 -5.46 -9.48
C GLY A 31 6.92 -4.95 -8.98
N ILE A 32 6.17 -4.31 -9.88
CA ILE A 32 4.81 -3.86 -9.61
C ILE A 32 3.90 -5.08 -9.62
N THR A 33 3.08 -5.20 -8.58
CA THR A 33 2.14 -6.31 -8.47
C THR A 33 0.74 -5.88 -8.89
N LEU A 34 -0.14 -6.87 -9.10
CA LEU A 34 -1.54 -6.57 -9.37
C LEU A 34 -2.17 -5.76 -8.23
N ARG A 35 -1.81 -6.08 -6.97
CA ARG A 35 -2.36 -5.36 -5.83
C ARG A 35 -2.02 -3.87 -5.87
N THR A 36 -0.77 -3.55 -6.22
CA THR A 36 -0.35 -2.17 -6.37
C THR A 36 -1.15 -1.47 -7.47
N LEU A 37 -1.30 -2.14 -8.61
CA LEU A 37 -2.07 -1.57 -9.73
C LEU A 37 -3.54 -1.38 -9.36
N GLU A 38 -4.12 -2.31 -8.61
CA GLU A 38 -5.49 -2.15 -8.13
C GLU A 38 -5.61 -0.91 -7.23
N ALA A 39 -4.63 -0.68 -6.36
CA ALA A 39 -4.64 0.52 -5.52
C ALA A 39 -4.66 1.78 -6.38
N LEU A 40 -3.87 1.82 -7.45
CA LEU A 40 -3.82 2.97 -8.35
C LEU A 40 -5.15 3.16 -9.09
N PHE A 41 -5.65 2.11 -9.72
CA PHE A 41 -6.81 2.22 -10.61
C PHE A 41 -8.14 2.28 -9.89
N PHE A 42 -8.22 1.72 -8.68
CA PHE A 42 -9.45 1.77 -7.87
C PHE A 42 -9.41 2.84 -6.79
N ASN A 43 -8.41 3.72 -6.86
CA ASN A 43 -8.30 4.87 -5.96
C ASN A 43 -8.28 4.46 -4.49
N LYS A 44 -7.44 3.49 -4.15
CA LYS A 44 -7.29 2.97 -2.79
C LYS A 44 -5.91 3.32 -2.23
N LYS A 45 -5.83 3.50 -0.92
CA LYS A 45 -4.53 3.58 -0.26
C LYS A 45 -3.90 2.19 -0.23
N LEU A 46 -2.58 2.16 -0.14
CA LEU A 46 -1.81 0.92 -0.12
C LEU A 46 -0.78 0.95 1.00
N ILE A 47 -0.70 -0.14 1.74
CA ILE A 47 0.40 -0.40 2.68
C ILE A 47 1.18 -1.57 2.11
N THR A 48 2.47 -1.39 1.86
CA THR A 48 3.31 -2.42 1.24
C THR A 48 4.69 -2.44 1.87
N ASN A 49 5.34 -3.59 1.81
CA ASN A 49 6.74 -3.69 2.25
C ASN A 49 7.74 -3.55 1.10
N ASN A 50 7.27 -3.24 -0.11
CA ASN A 50 8.13 -3.08 -1.26
C ASN A 50 8.74 -1.66 -1.28
N ILE A 51 9.97 -1.52 -0.77
CA ILE A 51 10.62 -0.21 -0.71
C ILE A 51 10.90 0.36 -2.10
N LYS A 52 11.03 -0.49 -3.11
CA LYS A 52 11.26 -0.05 -4.48
C LYS A 52 10.12 0.76 -5.06
N ILE A 53 8.92 0.66 -4.46
CA ILE A 53 7.76 1.40 -4.92
C ILE A 53 8.01 2.92 -4.89
N LYS A 54 8.90 3.37 -4.03
CA LYS A 54 9.21 4.80 -3.91
C LYS A 54 9.91 5.36 -5.15
N GLU A 55 10.44 4.48 -6.01
CA GLU A 55 11.13 4.90 -7.24
C GLU A 55 10.18 5.12 -8.42
N TYR A 56 8.92 4.78 -8.28
CA TYR A 56 7.95 4.92 -9.35
C TYR A 56 7.32 6.31 -9.35
N ASP A 57 6.91 6.75 -10.54
CA ASP A 57 6.35 8.08 -10.71
C ASP A 57 4.95 8.27 -10.11
N PHE A 58 4.28 7.18 -9.78
CA PHE A 58 2.97 7.24 -9.10
C PHE A 58 3.09 7.29 -7.58
N TYR A 59 4.30 7.17 -7.03
CA TYR A 59 4.45 7.16 -5.58
C TYR A 59 4.02 8.50 -4.97
N ASN A 60 3.25 8.42 -3.90
CA ASN A 60 2.82 9.58 -3.13
C ASN A 60 2.65 9.11 -1.69
N GLU A 61 3.31 9.79 -0.76
CA GLU A 61 3.29 9.38 0.64
C GLU A 61 1.91 9.46 1.30
N ASN A 62 0.98 10.23 0.72
CA ASN A 62 -0.39 10.26 1.22
C ASN A 62 -1.18 9.03 0.77
N ASN A 63 -0.76 8.37 -0.28
CA ASN A 63 -1.47 7.25 -0.88
C ASN A 63 -0.85 5.91 -0.56
N ILE A 64 0.46 5.88 -0.35
CA ILE A 64 1.21 4.65 -0.17
C ILE A 64 2.10 4.76 1.06
N TYR A 65 1.98 3.80 1.97
CA TYR A 65 2.84 3.69 3.13
C TYR A 65 3.74 2.46 2.96
N VAL A 66 5.07 2.67 3.04
CA VAL A 66 6.02 1.56 2.97
C VAL A 66 6.38 1.14 4.37
N ILE A 67 6.01 -0.09 4.72
CA ILE A 67 6.22 -0.65 6.06
C ILE A 67 7.47 -1.52 6.07
N ASN A 68 8.25 -1.44 7.15
CA ASN A 68 9.27 -2.42 7.43
C ASN A 68 8.65 -3.53 8.26
N ASP A 69 8.19 -4.59 7.58
CA ASP A 69 7.44 -5.67 8.23
C ASP A 69 8.30 -6.53 9.14
N LYS A 70 9.63 -6.39 9.08
CA LYS A 70 10.54 -7.12 9.95
C LYS A 70 10.79 -6.42 11.28
N ASN A 71 10.34 -5.18 11.40
CA ASN A 71 10.55 -4.39 12.61
C ASN A 71 9.35 -3.48 12.87
N ILE A 72 8.23 -4.10 13.24
CA ILE A 72 7.01 -3.35 13.53
C ILE A 72 7.00 -2.96 15.01
N SER A 73 7.05 -1.67 15.25
CA SER A 73 7.06 -1.08 16.58
C SER A 73 5.77 -0.31 16.82
N ASN A 74 5.60 0.20 18.05
CA ASN A 74 4.48 1.09 18.34
C ASN A 74 4.52 2.34 17.47
N GLU A 75 5.74 2.82 17.15
CA GLU A 75 5.88 3.97 16.26
C GLU A 75 5.35 3.67 14.86
N THR A 76 5.62 2.47 14.36
CA THR A 76 5.08 2.02 13.07
C THR A 76 3.57 2.08 13.07
N LEU A 77 2.95 1.59 14.13
CA LEU A 77 1.49 1.57 14.24
C LEU A 77 0.91 2.98 14.31
N ILE A 78 1.59 3.89 15.02
CA ILE A 78 1.18 5.29 15.07
C ILE A 78 1.27 5.93 13.68
N GLU A 79 2.34 5.65 12.96
CA GLU A 79 2.51 6.15 11.59
C GLU A 79 1.41 5.66 10.66
N ILE A 80 1.03 4.39 10.79
CA ILE A 80 -0.05 3.83 9.98
C ILE A 80 -1.37 4.54 10.29
N LYS A 81 -1.67 4.77 11.57
CA LYS A 81 -2.89 5.49 11.95
C LYS A 81 -2.92 6.89 11.34
N THR A 82 -1.79 7.59 11.39
CA THR A 82 -1.67 8.91 10.78
C THR A 82 -1.87 8.84 9.27
N PHE A 83 -1.21 7.86 8.63
CA PHE A 83 -1.35 7.65 7.19
C PHE A 83 -2.81 7.44 6.77
N LEU A 84 -3.55 6.65 7.53
CA LEU A 84 -4.95 6.37 7.19
C LEU A 84 -5.83 7.62 7.24
N LYS A 85 -5.42 8.64 7.99
CA LYS A 85 -6.15 9.91 8.10
C LYS A 85 -5.76 10.92 7.03
N LEU A 86 -4.64 10.72 6.34
CA LEU A 86 -4.20 11.65 5.31
C LEU A 86 -5.18 11.65 4.15
N LYS A 87 -5.37 12.83 3.56
CA LYS A 87 -6.23 12.93 2.38
C LYS A 87 -5.52 12.31 1.19
N LYS A 88 -6.20 11.36 0.54
CA LYS A 88 -5.68 10.71 -0.65
C LYS A 88 -5.51 11.73 -1.78
N GLN A 89 -4.37 11.69 -2.46
CA GLN A 89 -4.08 12.58 -3.58
C GLN A 89 -4.41 11.88 -4.89
N LYS A 90 -5.00 12.63 -5.80
CA LYS A 90 -5.31 12.11 -7.13
C LYS A 90 -4.00 11.88 -7.90
N ILE A 91 -3.91 10.75 -8.59
CA ILE A 91 -2.78 10.45 -9.45
C ILE A 91 -3.04 11.05 -10.83
N ASN A 92 -1.99 11.64 -11.41
CA ASN A 92 -2.07 12.25 -12.74
C ASN A 92 -2.51 11.21 -13.78
N ASP A 93 -3.45 11.61 -14.65
CA ASP A 93 -4.00 10.70 -15.66
C ASP A 93 -2.93 10.20 -16.64
N GLU A 94 -1.95 11.02 -16.98
CA GLU A 94 -0.88 10.61 -17.87
C GLU A 94 -0.01 9.53 -17.24
N ILE A 95 0.17 9.60 -15.92
CA ILE A 95 0.89 8.56 -15.20
C ILE A 95 0.08 7.26 -15.23
N LEU A 96 -1.22 7.33 -14.95
CA LEU A 96 -2.07 6.15 -14.98
C LEU A 96 -2.08 5.47 -16.34
N LYS A 97 -2.07 6.25 -17.42
CA LYS A 97 -2.05 5.70 -18.77
C LYS A 97 -0.87 4.76 -19.01
N LYS A 98 0.29 5.06 -18.44
CA LYS A 98 1.47 4.22 -18.60
C LYS A 98 1.25 2.80 -18.11
N TYR A 99 0.39 2.62 -17.12
CA TYR A 99 0.21 1.34 -16.44
C TYR A 99 -1.07 0.63 -16.84
N THR A 100 -1.89 1.21 -17.72
CA THR A 100 -3.18 0.65 -18.09
C THR A 100 -3.05 -0.74 -18.71
N PHE A 101 -2.13 -0.91 -19.66
CA PHE A 101 -1.96 -2.21 -20.31
C PHE A 101 -1.48 -3.26 -19.32
N GLU A 102 -0.50 -2.90 -18.50
CA GLU A 102 0.04 -3.81 -17.49
C GLU A 102 -1.04 -4.23 -16.49
N PHE A 103 -1.89 -3.29 -16.08
CA PHE A 103 -2.99 -3.59 -15.16
C PHE A 103 -3.92 -4.63 -15.75
N TRP A 104 -4.42 -4.39 -16.97
CA TRP A 104 -5.35 -5.31 -17.60
C TRP A 104 -4.72 -6.65 -17.90
N LEU A 105 -3.47 -6.67 -18.33
CA LEU A 105 -2.75 -7.91 -18.60
C LEU A 105 -2.64 -8.75 -17.31
N LYS A 106 -2.20 -8.15 -16.22
CA LYS A 106 -2.09 -8.87 -14.96
C LYS A 106 -3.45 -9.32 -14.43
N LYS A 107 -4.47 -8.50 -14.62
CA LYS A 107 -5.81 -8.86 -14.17
C LYS A 107 -6.35 -10.09 -14.92
N VAL A 108 -6.13 -10.14 -16.22
CA VAL A 108 -6.55 -11.28 -17.03
C VAL A 108 -5.78 -12.54 -16.62
N LEU A 109 -4.47 -12.42 -16.41
CA LEU A 109 -3.63 -13.57 -16.06
C LEU A 109 -3.93 -14.13 -14.68
N ASN A 110 -4.51 -13.31 -13.79
CA ASN A 110 -4.80 -13.71 -12.42
C ASN A 110 -6.26 -14.11 -12.19
N ASN A 111 -7.03 -14.21 -13.25
CA ASN A 111 -8.43 -14.67 -13.15
C ASN A 111 -8.57 -16.14 -13.47
#